data_c9d77d28757712c943a74f59c77d4dfd
#
_entry.id   c9d77d28757712c943a74f59c77d4dfd
#
_cell.length_a   1.000
_cell.length_b   1.000
_cell.length_c   1.000
_cell.angle_alpha   90.00
_cell.angle_beta   90.00
_cell.angle_gamma   90.00
#
_symmetry.space_group_name_H-M   'P 1'
#
loop_
_entity.id
_entity.type
_entity.pdbx_description
1 polymer ?
#
loop_
_entity_poly.entity_id
_entity_poly.type
_entity_poly.pdbx_seq_one_letter_code
_entity_poly.pdbx_strand_id
1 'polypeptide(L)'
;QVGADGDLNGMVWYNGFNMAEMGSGYGLKKLGLEHLHPIIARGILLDIAAVRGVEVMEVGDVITMADVTAALKAQGQSGYKMLPGDAILFHTGWDQYWIVDNAKYNSGCPGIGMEVARWIAGGHAGVTGFDTWPGDAVPNPDPDCAFCVHQYLQTRHGIINQENLNTSLLVDA
;
A
#
# COMPACT_ATOMS: atom_id res chain seq x y z
N GLN A 1 -12.83 10.12 6.59
CA GLN A 1 -12.93 11.58 6.51
C GLN A 1 -13.00 12.12 7.94
N VAL A 2 -12.09 13.02 8.31
CA VAL A 2 -12.20 13.80 9.54
C VAL A 2 -13.44 14.68 9.40
N GLY A 3 -14.30 14.72 10.41
CA GLY A 3 -15.40 15.68 10.45
C GLY A 3 -14.86 17.10 10.29
N ALA A 4 -15.66 18.03 9.75
CA ALA A 4 -15.26 19.41 9.44
C ALA A 4 -14.77 20.20 10.66
N ASP A 5 -14.97 19.69 11.87
CA ASP A 5 -14.58 20.22 13.18
C ASP A 5 -13.40 19.51 13.83
N GLY A 6 -12.77 18.54 13.12
CA GLY A 6 -11.70 17.72 13.67
C GLY A 6 -12.18 16.67 14.70
N ASP A 7 -13.48 16.48 14.84
CA ASP A 7 -14.03 15.47 15.73
C ASP A 7 -13.73 14.05 15.19
N LEU A 8 -12.91 13.29 15.93
CA LEU A 8 -12.59 11.90 15.62
C LEU A 8 -13.85 11.01 15.61
N ASN A 9 -14.91 11.37 16.32
CA ASN A 9 -16.18 10.63 16.32
C ASN A 9 -16.91 10.73 14.97
N GLY A 10 -16.65 11.78 14.19
CA GLY A 10 -17.14 11.93 12.82
C GLY A 10 -16.37 11.15 11.75
N MET A 11 -15.24 10.51 12.11
CA MET A 11 -14.49 9.67 11.16
C MET A 11 -15.27 8.41 10.82
N VAL A 12 -15.36 8.13 9.52
CA VAL A 12 -16.01 6.93 8.99
C VAL A 12 -14.95 5.97 8.48
N TRP A 13 -15.02 4.73 8.92
CA TRP A 13 -14.14 3.62 8.58
C TRP A 13 -14.81 2.69 7.57
N TYR A 14 -14.09 1.65 7.17
CA TYR A 14 -14.65 0.62 6.29
C TYR A 14 -15.99 0.09 6.84
N ASN A 15 -16.94 -0.21 5.98
CA ASN A 15 -18.32 -0.55 6.32
C ASN A 15 -19.11 0.53 7.09
N GLY A 16 -18.64 1.78 7.11
CA GLY A 16 -19.36 2.91 7.69
C GLY A 16 -19.30 3.01 9.21
N PHE A 17 -18.47 2.19 9.88
CA PHE A 17 -18.30 2.29 11.32
C PHE A 17 -17.67 3.61 11.73
N ASN A 18 -18.10 4.19 12.83
CA ASN A 18 -17.50 5.37 13.45
C ASN A 18 -16.52 4.99 14.57
N MET A 19 -15.77 5.95 15.08
CA MET A 19 -14.75 5.72 16.12
C MET A 19 -15.33 5.17 17.42
N ALA A 20 -16.52 5.58 17.81
CA ALA A 20 -17.18 5.10 19.04
C ALA A 20 -17.56 3.62 18.95
N GLU A 21 -17.90 3.15 17.73
CA GLU A 21 -18.20 1.74 17.47
C GLU A 21 -16.95 0.89 17.37
N MET A 22 -15.85 1.46 16.85
CA MET A 22 -14.60 0.74 16.59
C MET A 22 -13.62 0.77 17.75
N GLY A 23 -13.47 1.91 18.43
CA GLY A 23 -12.39 2.14 19.40
C GLY A 23 -12.66 1.56 20.77
N SER A 24 -11.60 1.13 21.45
CA SER A 24 -11.57 0.89 22.89
C SER A 24 -10.18 1.20 23.44
N GLY A 25 -10.04 1.27 24.77
CA GLY A 25 -8.74 1.41 25.43
C GLY A 25 -7.80 0.20 25.23
N TYR A 26 -8.31 -0.89 24.68
CA TYR A 26 -7.57 -2.15 24.50
C TYR A 26 -7.45 -2.60 23.04
N GLY A 27 -7.83 -1.76 22.07
CA GLY A 27 -7.79 -2.09 20.66
C GLY A 27 -9.12 -1.90 19.94
N LEU A 28 -9.24 -2.49 18.76
CA LEU A 28 -10.43 -2.35 17.94
C LEU A 28 -11.50 -3.36 18.33
N LYS A 29 -12.76 -2.89 18.44
CA LYS A 29 -13.95 -3.74 18.65
C LYS A 29 -14.52 -4.28 17.34
N LYS A 30 -14.21 -3.59 16.22
CA LYS A 30 -14.62 -3.90 14.85
C LYS A 30 -13.43 -3.79 13.94
N LEU A 31 -13.41 -4.54 12.86
CA LEU A 31 -12.35 -4.52 11.84
C LEU A 31 -10.94 -4.88 12.35
N GLY A 32 -10.82 -5.49 13.53
CA GLY A 32 -9.54 -5.95 14.05
C GLY A 32 -8.98 -7.10 13.21
N LEU A 33 -7.69 -7.03 12.89
CA LEU A 33 -7.01 -8.05 12.07
C LEU A 33 -6.98 -9.42 12.76
N GLU A 34 -7.10 -9.47 14.07
CA GLU A 34 -7.18 -10.70 14.86
C GLU A 34 -8.43 -11.56 14.55
N HIS A 35 -9.41 -10.99 13.87
CA HIS A 35 -10.60 -11.70 13.41
C HIS A 35 -10.49 -12.23 11.98
N LEU A 36 -9.40 -11.91 11.29
CA LEU A 36 -9.15 -12.43 9.94
C LEU A 36 -8.58 -13.84 10.02
N HIS A 37 -9.07 -14.71 9.15
CA HIS A 37 -8.45 -16.01 8.92
C HIS A 37 -7.14 -15.84 8.15
N PRO A 38 -6.22 -16.83 8.18
CA PRO A 38 -5.06 -16.83 7.34
C PRO A 38 -5.42 -16.59 5.87
N ILE A 39 -4.69 -15.69 5.22
CA ILE A 39 -4.90 -15.34 3.81
C ILE A 39 -3.96 -16.19 2.97
N ILE A 40 -4.53 -16.95 2.04
CA ILE A 40 -3.79 -17.67 1.01
C ILE A 40 -4.24 -17.11 -0.33
N ALA A 41 -3.33 -16.43 -1.03
CA ALA A 41 -3.63 -15.71 -2.25
C ALA A 41 -2.52 -15.92 -3.30
N ARG A 42 -2.86 -15.72 -4.56
CA ARG A 42 -1.84 -15.58 -5.59
C ARG A 42 -1.14 -14.23 -5.39
N GLY A 43 0.18 -14.26 -5.19
CA GLY A 43 1.01 -13.07 -5.05
C GLY A 43 1.63 -12.66 -6.39
N ILE A 44 1.64 -11.36 -6.65
CA ILE A 44 2.38 -10.75 -7.75
C ILE A 44 3.30 -9.70 -7.15
N LEU A 45 4.60 -9.92 -7.24
CA LEU A 45 5.60 -8.92 -6.90
C LEU A 45 5.86 -8.05 -8.13
N LEU A 46 5.83 -6.75 -7.96
CA LEU A 46 6.18 -5.75 -8.96
C LEU A 46 7.51 -5.10 -8.57
N ASP A 47 8.57 -5.47 -9.25
CA ASP A 47 9.90 -4.89 -9.03
C ASP A 47 10.00 -3.54 -9.76
N ILE A 48 9.64 -2.49 -9.06
CA ILE A 48 9.60 -1.14 -9.61
C ILE A 48 11.01 -0.53 -9.66
N ALA A 49 11.86 -0.83 -8.67
CA ALA A 49 13.24 -0.36 -8.65
C ALA A 49 13.99 -0.85 -9.90
N ALA A 50 13.87 -2.14 -10.24
CA ALA A 50 14.52 -2.72 -11.40
C ALA A 50 14.06 -2.08 -12.71
N VAL A 51 12.77 -1.85 -12.92
CA VAL A 51 12.26 -1.25 -14.18
C VAL A 51 12.63 0.22 -14.32
N ARG A 52 12.88 0.92 -13.22
CA ARG A 52 13.44 2.26 -13.22
C ARG A 52 14.97 2.29 -13.35
N GLY A 53 15.62 1.13 -13.28
CA GLY A 53 17.08 0.99 -13.39
C GLY A 53 17.82 1.57 -12.18
N VAL A 54 17.20 1.50 -11.00
CA VAL A 54 17.77 1.97 -9.74
C VAL A 54 17.78 0.84 -8.71
N GLU A 55 18.70 0.91 -7.76
CA GLU A 55 18.71 0.00 -6.61
C GLU A 55 17.61 0.37 -5.61
N VAL A 56 17.38 1.67 -5.47
CA VAL A 56 16.37 2.24 -4.56
C VAL A 56 15.70 3.42 -5.23
N MET A 57 14.41 3.53 -5.10
CA MET A 57 13.65 4.72 -5.50
C MET A 57 13.87 5.88 -4.54
N GLU A 58 13.59 7.10 -4.99
CA GLU A 58 13.78 8.30 -4.17
C GLU A 58 12.53 8.65 -3.34
N VAL A 59 12.76 9.47 -2.31
CA VAL A 59 11.70 10.04 -1.47
C VAL A 59 10.68 10.81 -2.32
N GLY A 60 9.41 10.49 -2.16
CA GLY A 60 8.32 11.14 -2.88
C GLY A 60 8.10 10.67 -4.32
N ASP A 61 8.89 9.70 -4.79
CA ASP A 61 8.66 9.09 -6.11
C ASP A 61 7.30 8.40 -6.15
N VAL A 62 6.54 8.70 -7.21
CA VAL A 62 5.22 8.10 -7.43
C VAL A 62 5.32 6.95 -8.42
N ILE A 63 4.88 5.78 -8.00
CA ILE A 63 4.71 4.61 -8.86
C ILE A 63 3.46 4.81 -9.72
N THR A 64 3.63 4.71 -11.03
CA THR A 64 2.59 4.93 -12.04
C THR A 64 2.13 3.62 -12.68
N MET A 65 1.01 3.66 -13.44
CA MET A 65 0.59 2.50 -14.24
C MET A 65 1.59 2.14 -15.35
N ALA A 66 2.40 3.10 -15.79
CA ALA A 66 3.50 2.82 -16.74
C ALA A 66 4.57 1.93 -16.08
N ASP A 67 4.94 2.22 -14.82
CA ASP A 67 5.87 1.38 -14.05
C ASP A 67 5.32 -0.03 -13.84
N VAL A 68 4.05 -0.14 -13.42
CA VAL A 68 3.37 -1.44 -13.23
C VAL A 68 3.39 -2.26 -14.53
N THR A 69 3.05 -1.62 -15.65
CA THR A 69 3.04 -2.29 -16.96
C THR A 69 4.46 -2.73 -17.36
N ALA A 70 5.45 -1.90 -17.11
CA ALA A 70 6.85 -2.20 -17.40
C ALA A 70 7.35 -3.38 -16.53
N ALA A 71 7.02 -3.39 -15.23
CA ALA A 71 7.39 -4.48 -14.32
C ALA A 71 6.76 -5.81 -14.77
N LEU A 72 5.46 -5.83 -15.01
CA LEU A 72 4.78 -7.03 -15.53
C LEU A 72 5.40 -7.52 -16.83
N LYS A 73 5.76 -6.63 -17.74
CA LYS A 73 6.42 -6.99 -18.98
C LYS A 73 7.81 -7.57 -18.77
N ALA A 74 8.62 -6.94 -17.94
CA ALA A 74 9.97 -7.38 -17.62
C ALA A 74 9.99 -8.78 -16.97
N GLN A 75 8.99 -9.08 -16.18
CA GLN A 75 8.80 -10.36 -15.50
C GLN A 75 8.08 -11.43 -16.36
N GLY A 76 7.89 -11.17 -17.66
CA GLY A 76 7.20 -12.12 -18.57
C GLY A 76 5.69 -12.23 -18.35
N GLN A 77 5.10 -11.30 -17.60
CA GLN A 77 3.69 -11.28 -17.18
C GLN A 77 2.84 -10.28 -17.99
N SER A 78 3.21 -9.98 -19.25
CA SER A 78 2.50 -9.00 -20.10
C SER A 78 1.00 -9.29 -20.25
N GLY A 79 0.59 -10.54 -20.09
CA GLY A 79 -0.81 -10.99 -20.13
C GLY A 79 -1.50 -11.04 -18.76
N TYR A 80 -0.87 -10.52 -17.71
CA TYR A 80 -1.43 -10.58 -16.37
C TYR A 80 -2.82 -9.97 -16.30
N LYS A 81 -3.73 -10.73 -15.73
CA LYS A 81 -5.07 -10.27 -15.36
C LYS A 81 -5.23 -10.50 -13.87
N MET A 82 -5.51 -9.41 -13.17
CA MET A 82 -5.82 -9.46 -11.75
C MET A 82 -7.08 -10.30 -11.52
N LEU A 83 -7.02 -11.18 -10.55
CA LEU A 83 -8.17 -11.94 -10.06
C LEU A 83 -8.61 -11.39 -8.70
N PRO A 84 -9.91 -11.45 -8.39
CA PRO A 84 -10.37 -11.10 -7.06
C PRO A 84 -9.62 -11.88 -5.99
N GLY A 85 -9.09 -11.15 -4.99
CA GLY A 85 -8.32 -11.74 -3.90
C GLY A 85 -6.81 -11.85 -4.13
N ASP A 86 -6.27 -11.47 -5.31
CA ASP A 86 -4.82 -11.41 -5.53
C ASP A 86 -4.13 -10.51 -4.49
N ALA A 87 -2.88 -10.84 -4.18
CA ALA A 87 -1.97 -9.99 -3.40
C ALA A 87 -1.01 -9.28 -4.34
N ILE A 88 -0.99 -7.95 -4.32
CA ILE A 88 -0.13 -7.12 -5.17
C ILE A 88 0.97 -6.51 -4.29
N LEU A 89 2.21 -6.91 -4.52
CA LEU A 89 3.36 -6.50 -3.75
C LEU A 89 4.26 -5.57 -4.59
N PHE A 90 4.80 -4.54 -3.96
CA PHE A 90 5.68 -3.57 -4.60
C PHE A 90 7.06 -3.59 -3.97
N HIS A 91 8.09 -3.69 -4.82
CA HIS A 91 9.48 -3.55 -4.41
C HIS A 91 10.02 -2.21 -4.93
N THR A 92 10.52 -1.40 -4.01
CA THR A 92 11.13 -0.09 -4.28
C THR A 92 12.59 -0.02 -3.84
N GLY A 93 13.07 -1.06 -3.14
CA GLY A 93 14.38 -1.12 -2.51
C GLY A 93 14.45 -0.36 -1.19
N TRP A 94 13.33 0.24 -0.72
CA TRP A 94 13.31 1.07 0.49
C TRP A 94 13.55 0.29 1.77
N ASP A 95 13.22 -1.02 1.79
CA ASP A 95 13.42 -1.94 2.91
C ASP A 95 14.88 -2.02 3.39
N GLN A 96 15.85 -1.73 2.53
CA GLN A 96 17.26 -1.72 2.90
C GLN A 96 17.61 -0.73 4.03
N TYR A 97 16.83 0.33 4.20
CA TYR A 97 17.03 1.32 5.26
C TYR A 97 16.43 0.90 6.61
N TRP A 98 15.52 -0.09 6.61
CA TRP A 98 14.88 -0.56 7.84
C TRP A 98 15.91 -1.07 8.85
N ILE A 99 15.90 -0.50 10.07
CA ILE A 99 16.85 -0.75 11.16
C ILE A 99 18.28 -0.22 10.87
N VAL A 100 18.71 -0.18 9.61
CA VAL A 100 20.07 0.23 9.23
C VAL A 100 20.22 1.75 9.28
N ASP A 101 19.25 2.49 8.71
CA ASP A 101 19.17 3.94 8.76
C ASP A 101 17.72 4.40 8.96
N ASN A 102 17.28 4.37 10.20
CA ASN A 102 15.90 4.75 10.54
C ASN A 102 15.61 6.23 10.28
N ALA A 103 16.61 7.11 10.27
CA ALA A 103 16.43 8.51 9.94
C ALA A 103 16.06 8.66 8.45
N LYS A 104 16.77 7.98 7.56
CA LYS A 104 16.46 7.91 6.14
C LYS A 104 15.13 7.21 5.92
N TYR A 105 14.90 6.05 6.54
CA TYR A 105 13.65 5.29 6.41
C TYR A 105 12.41 6.13 6.69
N ASN A 106 12.46 6.96 7.74
CA ASN A 106 11.34 7.80 8.18
C ASN A 106 11.31 9.20 7.55
N SER A 107 12.29 9.57 6.71
CA SER A 107 12.34 10.92 6.09
C SER A 107 11.27 11.15 5.02
N GLY A 108 10.63 10.11 4.57
CA GLY A 108 9.67 10.01 3.47
C GLY A 108 9.89 8.69 2.76
N CYS A 109 9.22 8.46 1.64
CA CYS A 109 9.42 7.25 0.85
C CYS A 109 8.75 7.34 -0.52
N PRO A 110 9.12 6.47 -1.48
CA PRO A 110 8.32 6.22 -2.67
C PRO A 110 7.00 5.52 -2.33
N GLY A 111 6.03 5.57 -3.24
CA GLY A 111 4.78 4.85 -3.09
C GLY A 111 3.89 4.94 -4.32
N ILE A 112 2.77 4.24 -4.30
CA ILE A 112 1.87 4.20 -5.46
C ILE A 112 1.03 5.48 -5.59
N GLY A 113 0.76 5.86 -6.85
CA GLY A 113 -0.18 6.92 -7.16
C GLY A 113 -1.64 6.43 -7.16
N MET A 114 -2.58 7.39 -7.17
CA MET A 114 -4.02 7.10 -7.16
C MET A 114 -4.50 6.30 -8.38
N GLU A 115 -3.83 6.38 -9.53
CA GLU A 115 -4.19 5.57 -10.69
C GLU A 115 -3.92 4.08 -10.45
N VAL A 116 -2.79 3.75 -9.80
CA VAL A 116 -2.43 2.39 -9.41
C VAL A 116 -3.41 1.88 -8.34
N ALA A 117 -3.75 2.73 -7.36
CA ALA A 117 -4.74 2.38 -6.35
C ALA A 117 -6.11 2.06 -6.98
N ARG A 118 -6.54 2.83 -7.98
CA ARG A 118 -7.79 2.53 -8.71
C ARG A 118 -7.73 1.23 -9.50
N TRP A 119 -6.58 0.93 -10.11
CA TRP A 119 -6.36 -0.34 -10.80
C TRP A 119 -6.44 -1.53 -9.84
N ILE A 120 -5.82 -1.43 -8.67
CA ILE A 120 -5.86 -2.45 -7.63
C ILE A 120 -7.31 -2.69 -7.16
N ALA A 121 -8.02 -1.61 -6.82
CA ALA A 121 -9.40 -1.70 -6.35
C ALA A 121 -10.36 -2.21 -7.44
N GLY A 122 -10.17 -1.76 -8.69
CA GLY A 122 -10.96 -2.20 -9.84
C GLY A 122 -10.77 -3.68 -10.18
N GLY A 123 -9.60 -4.23 -9.89
CA GLY A 123 -9.29 -5.66 -10.01
C GLY A 123 -9.72 -6.50 -8.80
N HIS A 124 -10.26 -5.87 -7.76
CA HIS A 124 -10.67 -6.53 -6.52
C HIS A 124 -9.54 -7.30 -5.82
N ALA A 125 -8.33 -6.75 -5.80
CA ALA A 125 -7.25 -7.32 -5.00
C ALA A 125 -7.67 -7.47 -3.54
N GLY A 126 -7.20 -8.51 -2.87
CA GLY A 126 -7.48 -8.74 -1.45
C GLY A 126 -6.44 -8.08 -0.55
N VAL A 127 -5.21 -8.01 -1.02
CA VAL A 127 -4.05 -7.54 -0.25
C VAL A 127 -3.16 -6.66 -1.11
N THR A 128 -2.61 -5.60 -0.52
CA THR A 128 -1.45 -4.88 -1.04
C THR A 128 -0.28 -5.00 -0.07
N GLY A 129 0.94 -4.98 -0.59
CA GLY A 129 2.14 -5.03 0.25
C GLY A 129 3.24 -4.12 -0.29
N PHE A 130 3.94 -3.45 0.64
CA PHE A 130 4.96 -2.47 0.33
C PHE A 130 6.19 -2.66 1.22
N ASP A 131 7.36 -2.42 0.67
CA ASP A 131 8.62 -2.36 1.41
C ASP A 131 8.85 -0.99 2.09
N THR A 132 7.89 -0.09 1.93
CA THR A 132 7.82 1.21 2.60
C THR A 132 6.85 1.18 3.79
N TRP A 133 6.88 2.24 4.62
CA TRP A 133 6.02 2.33 5.81
C TRP A 133 4.58 2.80 5.54
N PRO A 134 4.26 3.54 4.43
CA PRO A 134 2.88 3.97 4.18
C PRO A 134 2.28 3.41 2.88
N GLY A 135 3.04 2.87 1.93
CA GLY A 135 2.54 2.54 0.60
C GLY A 135 2.17 3.74 -0.29
N ASP A 136 1.81 4.90 0.31
CA ASP A 136 1.69 6.19 -0.38
C ASP A 136 3.07 6.81 -0.60
N ALA A 137 3.24 7.61 -1.66
CA ALA A 137 4.43 8.45 -1.80
C ALA A 137 4.42 9.56 -0.74
N VAL A 138 5.53 9.73 -0.02
CA VAL A 138 5.69 10.76 1.02
C VAL A 138 7.00 11.51 0.81
N PRO A 139 6.97 12.87 0.65
CA PRO A 139 5.76 13.68 0.55
C PRO A 139 4.94 13.36 -0.71
N ASN A 140 3.62 13.49 -0.62
CA ASN A 140 2.79 13.32 -1.80
C ASN A 140 2.91 14.56 -2.70
N PRO A 141 3.02 14.40 -4.03
CA PRO A 141 3.08 15.54 -4.96
C PRO A 141 1.76 16.34 -5.00
N ASP A 142 0.63 15.72 -4.65
CA ASP A 142 -0.64 16.40 -4.44
C ASP A 142 -0.74 16.86 -2.98
N PRO A 143 -0.68 18.19 -2.70
CA PRO A 143 -0.71 18.70 -1.34
C PRO A 143 -2.04 18.42 -0.62
N ASP A 144 -3.12 18.17 -1.36
CA ASP A 144 -4.43 17.85 -0.80
C ASP A 144 -4.58 16.34 -0.48
N CYS A 145 -3.56 15.56 -0.80
CA CYS A 145 -3.54 14.12 -0.60
C CYS A 145 -2.55 13.72 0.51
N ALA A 146 -2.99 13.76 1.74
CA ALA A 146 -2.29 13.09 2.83
C ALA A 146 -2.82 11.66 2.96
N PHE A 147 -2.02 10.66 2.55
CA PHE A 147 -2.40 9.24 2.60
C PHE A 147 -3.71 8.90 1.88
N CYS A 148 -3.93 9.45 0.71
CA CYS A 148 -5.17 9.22 -0.05
C CYS A 148 -5.26 7.79 -0.60
N VAL A 149 -4.15 7.13 -0.86
CA VAL A 149 -4.10 5.71 -1.24
C VAL A 149 -4.64 4.84 -0.11
N HIS A 150 -4.20 5.06 1.14
CA HIS A 150 -4.74 4.39 2.33
C HIS A 150 -6.25 4.54 2.44
N GLN A 151 -6.73 5.79 2.35
CA GLN A 151 -8.17 6.06 2.44
C GLN A 151 -8.94 5.35 1.33
N TYR A 152 -8.37 5.30 0.14
CA TYR A 152 -9.01 4.67 -1.00
C TYR A 152 -9.03 3.15 -0.88
N LEU A 153 -7.87 2.52 -0.64
CA LEU A 153 -7.77 1.07 -0.60
C LEU A 153 -8.38 0.47 0.66
N GLN A 154 -8.01 0.98 1.83
CA GLN A 154 -8.47 0.39 3.11
C GLN A 154 -9.88 0.85 3.46
N THR A 155 -10.12 2.17 3.53
CA THR A 155 -11.40 2.68 4.06
C THR A 155 -12.55 2.47 3.09
N ARG A 156 -12.33 2.66 1.78
CA ARG A 156 -13.41 2.55 0.79
C ARG A 156 -13.56 1.15 0.22
N HIS A 157 -12.47 0.43 0.04
CA HIS A 157 -12.48 -0.87 -0.64
C HIS A 157 -12.18 -2.06 0.26
N GLY A 158 -11.76 -1.86 1.52
CA GLY A 158 -11.48 -2.91 2.49
C GLY A 158 -10.31 -3.80 2.10
N ILE A 159 -9.40 -3.30 1.26
CA ILE A 159 -8.20 -4.01 0.84
C ILE A 159 -7.20 -3.97 1.99
N ILE A 160 -6.69 -5.13 2.36
CA ILE A 160 -5.71 -5.25 3.43
C ILE A 160 -4.39 -4.67 2.95
N ASN A 161 -3.79 -3.79 3.74
CA ASN A 161 -2.50 -3.20 3.45
C ASN A 161 -1.43 -3.78 4.39
N GLN A 162 -0.33 -4.27 3.82
CA GLN A 162 0.86 -4.72 4.53
C GLN A 162 2.01 -3.76 4.21
N GLU A 163 2.69 -3.34 5.24
CA GLU A 163 3.78 -2.37 5.17
C GLU A 163 5.04 -2.92 5.83
N ASN A 164 6.17 -2.26 5.60
CA ASN A 164 7.48 -2.67 6.13
C ASN A 164 7.86 -4.11 5.76
N LEU A 165 7.49 -4.55 4.55
CA LEU A 165 7.86 -5.88 4.07
C LEU A 165 9.33 -5.90 3.66
N ASN A 166 10.00 -7.02 3.91
CA ASN A 166 11.29 -7.30 3.30
C ASN A 166 11.05 -7.98 1.95
N THR A 167 10.90 -7.17 0.91
CA THR A 167 10.61 -7.64 -0.44
C THR A 167 11.87 -8.02 -1.22
N SER A 168 13.05 -7.59 -0.80
CA SER A 168 14.34 -7.93 -1.42
C SER A 168 14.54 -9.44 -1.51
N LEU A 169 14.10 -10.20 -0.49
CA LEU A 169 14.18 -11.66 -0.51
C LEU A 169 13.27 -12.33 -1.56
N LEU A 170 12.24 -11.62 -2.02
CA LEU A 170 11.33 -12.12 -3.05
C LEU A 170 11.81 -11.78 -4.46
N VAL A 171 12.60 -10.71 -4.62
CA VAL A 171 13.16 -10.30 -5.91
C VAL A 171 14.17 -11.33 -6.43
N ASP A 172 14.95 -11.92 -5.51
CA ASP A 172 16.01 -12.87 -5.80
C ASP A 172 15.49 -14.31 -6.03
N ALA A 173 14.20 -14.58 -5.81
CA ALA A 173 13.58 -15.91 -5.90
C ALA A 173 13.00 -16.20 -7.30
#